data_bdc903e2c781d769d04a54c6b63a4b94
#
_entry.id   bdc903e2c781d769d04a54c6b63a4b94
#
_cell.length_a   1.000
_cell.length_b   1.000
_cell.length_c   1.000
_cell.angle_alpha   90.00
_cell.angle_beta   90.00
_cell.angle_gamma   90.00
#
_symmetry.space_group_name_H-M   'P 1'
#
loop_
_entity.id
_entity.type
_entity.pdbx_description
1 polymer ?
#
loop_
_entity_poly.entity_id
_entity_poly.type
_entity_poly.pdbx_seq_one_letter_code
_entity_poly.pdbx_strand_id
1 'polypeptide(L)'
;MVNTGNRMLEYIQDQATLEDVVNQLDMDQDSVVNNKPEVITTTTETISQESCAKLIGKSFMEATKSDAALISLGKWIQGNGKDQNKAGVNGKLYAQDITEADICTILPTSWYGTIQTAELTGKDIKKLCEDGYNAAGTGNTYPYVLVNDKELEDGKTYQVAICGADENITLNDSGIVGMDAAKDYFSKFKTLSEADVK
;
A
#
# COMPACT_ATOMS: atom_id res chain seq x y z
N MET A 1 27.44 4.40 0.38
CA MET A 1 26.43 5.30 -0.21
C MET A 1 26.36 6.71 0.41
N VAL A 2 27.31 7.10 1.24
CA VAL A 2 27.35 8.45 1.87
C VAL A 2 28.01 9.51 0.97
N ASN A 3 28.59 9.11 -0.15
CA ASN A 3 29.47 9.98 -0.91
C ASN A 3 28.86 10.73 -2.11
N THR A 4 27.64 10.38 -2.52
CA THR A 4 27.08 11.02 -3.73
C THR A 4 26.49 12.40 -3.42
N GLY A 5 25.86 12.54 -2.27
CA GLY A 5 25.32 13.84 -1.82
C GLY A 5 26.41 14.84 -1.48
N ASN A 6 27.48 14.40 -0.82
CA ASN A 6 28.61 15.27 -0.47
C ASN A 6 29.40 15.70 -1.69
N ARG A 7 29.61 14.83 -2.67
CA ARG A 7 30.25 15.18 -3.93
C ARG A 7 29.43 16.17 -4.76
N MET A 8 28.12 16.07 -4.70
CA MET A 8 27.23 17.00 -5.38
C MET A 8 27.26 18.38 -4.71
N LEU A 9 27.30 18.42 -3.36
CA LEU A 9 27.45 19.66 -2.60
C LEU A 9 28.83 20.29 -2.81
N GLU A 10 29.90 19.51 -2.85
CA GLU A 10 31.26 19.99 -3.19
C GLU A 10 31.32 20.56 -4.61
N TYR A 11 30.70 19.89 -5.57
CA TYR A 11 30.60 20.36 -6.95
C TYR A 11 29.83 21.68 -7.04
N ILE A 12 28.73 21.83 -6.35
CA ILE A 12 27.92 23.05 -6.27
C ILE A 12 28.74 24.20 -5.62
N GLN A 13 29.54 23.89 -4.60
CA GLN A 13 30.35 24.89 -3.90
C GLN A 13 31.55 25.35 -4.74
N ASP A 14 32.11 24.48 -5.56
CA ASP A 14 33.39 24.78 -6.27
C ASP A 14 33.21 25.39 -7.66
N GLN A 15 32.12 25.14 -8.39
CA GLN A 15 32.13 25.45 -9.83
C GLN A 15 30.84 25.96 -10.45
N ALA A 16 29.70 25.88 -9.77
CA ALA A 16 28.45 26.21 -10.43
C ALA A 16 27.44 26.90 -9.49
N THR A 17 26.67 27.81 -10.04
CA THR A 17 25.47 28.31 -9.40
C THR A 17 24.39 27.21 -9.42
N LEU A 18 23.37 27.29 -8.56
CA LEU A 18 22.22 26.37 -8.60
C LEU A 18 21.60 26.33 -10.01
N GLU A 19 21.63 27.47 -10.72
CA GLU A 19 21.11 27.62 -12.07
C GLU A 19 21.94 26.80 -13.09
N ASP A 20 23.29 26.79 -12.97
CA ASP A 20 24.16 25.99 -13.83
C ASP A 20 23.93 24.49 -13.60
N VAL A 21 23.74 24.07 -12.36
CA VAL A 21 23.44 22.66 -12.02
C VAL A 21 22.09 22.22 -12.58
N VAL A 22 21.07 23.06 -12.48
CA VAL A 22 19.74 22.80 -13.04
C VAL A 22 19.81 22.69 -14.57
N ASN A 23 20.53 23.60 -15.21
CA ASN A 23 20.74 23.58 -16.67
C ASN A 23 21.53 22.35 -17.13
N GLN A 24 22.56 21.91 -16.38
CA GLN A 24 23.33 20.71 -16.69
C GLN A 24 22.54 19.39 -16.51
N LEU A 25 21.54 19.38 -15.65
CA LEU A 25 20.66 18.24 -15.47
C LEU A 25 19.54 18.19 -16.51
N ASP A 26 19.55 19.13 -17.48
CA ASP A 26 18.52 19.24 -18.53
C ASP A 26 17.09 19.24 -17.94
N MET A 27 16.98 19.86 -16.77
CA MET A 27 15.68 19.98 -16.10
C MET A 27 14.96 21.19 -16.68
N ASP A 28 13.94 20.94 -17.46
CA ASP A 28 12.97 21.95 -17.85
C ASP A 28 12.22 22.44 -16.60
N GLN A 29 12.50 23.67 -16.18
CA GLN A 29 11.84 24.27 -15.00
C GLN A 29 10.32 24.30 -15.16
N ASP A 30 9.82 24.48 -16.36
CA ASP A 30 8.38 24.44 -16.63
C ASP A 30 7.80 23.05 -16.45
N SER A 31 8.54 21.98 -16.75
CA SER A 31 8.09 20.61 -16.54
C SER A 31 8.02 20.24 -15.07
N VAL A 32 8.95 20.74 -14.25
CA VAL A 32 8.95 20.50 -12.80
C VAL A 32 7.81 21.28 -12.10
N VAL A 33 7.55 22.52 -12.56
CA VAL A 33 6.50 23.37 -11.97
C VAL A 33 5.10 22.94 -12.42
N ASN A 34 4.97 22.45 -13.64
CA ASN A 34 3.68 22.09 -14.24
C ASN A 34 3.28 20.63 -14.02
N ASN A 35 4.21 19.75 -13.66
CA ASN A 35 3.95 18.34 -13.32
C ASN A 35 3.69 18.17 -11.82
N LYS A 36 2.76 18.93 -11.25
CA LYS A 36 2.27 18.61 -9.91
C LYS A 36 1.55 17.28 -9.98
N PRO A 37 1.88 16.33 -9.07
CA PRO A 37 1.15 15.08 -9.00
C PRO A 37 -0.34 15.37 -8.76
N GLU A 38 -1.19 14.58 -9.40
CA GLU A 38 -2.63 14.66 -9.18
C GLU A 38 -2.96 14.37 -7.72
N VAL A 39 -3.70 15.26 -7.08
CA VAL A 39 -4.19 15.06 -5.73
C VAL A 39 -5.46 14.22 -5.79
N ILE A 40 -5.40 13.02 -5.20
CA ILE A 40 -6.52 12.07 -5.18
C ILE A 40 -7.49 12.43 -4.05
N THR A 41 -6.96 12.74 -2.88
CA THR A 41 -7.70 13.17 -1.69
C THR A 41 -6.77 13.96 -0.77
N THR A 42 -7.29 14.49 0.33
CA THR A 42 -6.49 15.19 1.35
C THR A 42 -6.75 14.54 2.70
N THR A 43 -5.76 14.48 3.58
CA THR A 43 -5.98 14.15 4.99
C THR A 43 -5.39 15.24 5.88
N THR A 44 -6.12 15.59 6.95
CA THR A 44 -5.71 16.60 7.95
C THR A 44 -5.08 15.97 9.19
N GLU A 45 -5.06 14.65 9.26
CA GLU A 45 -4.49 13.87 10.35
C GLU A 45 -3.71 12.67 9.84
N THR A 46 -2.91 12.05 10.70
CA THR A 46 -2.21 10.82 10.35
C THR A 46 -3.19 9.65 10.40
N ILE A 47 -3.31 8.93 9.28
CA ILE A 47 -4.06 7.67 9.18
C ILE A 47 -3.11 6.53 9.56
N SER A 48 -3.48 5.74 10.55
CA SER A 48 -2.65 4.65 11.08
C SER A 48 -2.44 3.52 10.04
N GLN A 49 -1.43 2.69 10.26
CA GLN A 49 -1.17 1.52 9.38
C GLN A 49 -2.38 0.59 9.32
N GLU A 50 -3.03 0.33 10.45
CA GLU A 50 -4.22 -0.52 10.51
C GLU A 50 -5.37 0.10 9.72
N SER A 51 -5.60 1.39 9.87
CA SER A 51 -6.60 2.13 9.12
C SER A 51 -6.30 2.18 7.63
N CYS A 52 -5.03 2.33 7.24
CA CYS A 52 -4.62 2.18 5.85
C CYS A 52 -4.94 0.79 5.30
N ALA A 53 -4.71 -0.28 6.09
CA ALA A 53 -5.06 -1.64 5.69
C ALA A 53 -6.58 -1.82 5.52
N LYS A 54 -7.39 -1.21 6.39
CA LYS A 54 -8.86 -1.21 6.25
C LYS A 54 -9.30 -0.49 4.98
N LEU A 55 -8.72 0.67 4.67
CA LEU A 55 -9.00 1.42 3.44
C LEU A 55 -8.66 0.61 2.18
N ILE A 56 -7.49 -0.01 2.15
CA ILE A 56 -7.09 -0.91 1.07
C ILE A 56 -8.02 -2.12 0.99
N GLY A 57 -8.38 -2.72 2.12
CA GLY A 57 -9.34 -3.82 2.16
C GLY A 57 -10.71 -3.43 1.59
N LYS A 58 -11.26 -2.28 1.99
CA LYS A 58 -12.52 -1.76 1.44
C LYS A 58 -12.42 -1.50 -0.07
N SER A 59 -11.30 -0.93 -0.53
CA SER A 59 -11.08 -0.69 -1.97
C SER A 59 -11.05 -2.00 -2.76
N PHE A 60 -10.39 -3.02 -2.23
CA PHE A 60 -10.29 -4.33 -2.88
C PHE A 60 -11.63 -5.07 -2.88
N MET A 61 -12.36 -5.03 -1.76
CA MET A 61 -13.72 -5.61 -1.69
C MET A 61 -14.64 -4.98 -2.72
N GLU A 62 -14.63 -3.67 -2.83
CA GLU A 62 -15.48 -2.97 -3.79
C GLU A 62 -15.11 -3.32 -5.23
N ALA A 63 -13.83 -3.27 -5.58
CA ALA A 63 -13.35 -3.52 -6.93
C ALA A 63 -13.59 -4.97 -7.37
N THR A 64 -13.37 -5.94 -6.49
CA THR A 64 -13.54 -7.38 -6.78
C THR A 64 -14.94 -7.91 -6.46
N LYS A 65 -15.80 -7.11 -5.83
CA LYS A 65 -17.10 -7.51 -5.27
C LYS A 65 -16.99 -8.67 -4.28
N SER A 66 -15.90 -8.70 -3.54
CA SER A 66 -15.67 -9.70 -2.50
C SER A 66 -16.51 -9.44 -1.26
N ASP A 67 -16.84 -10.49 -0.51
CA ASP A 67 -17.60 -10.43 0.74
C ASP A 67 -16.76 -9.91 1.91
N ALA A 68 -15.44 -10.11 1.83
CA ALA A 68 -14.48 -9.71 2.85
C ALA A 68 -13.12 -9.44 2.23
N ALA A 69 -12.23 -8.81 3.00
CA ALA A 69 -10.81 -8.71 2.65
C ALA A 69 -9.92 -9.09 3.83
N LEU A 70 -8.81 -9.75 3.55
CA LEU A 70 -7.72 -10.06 4.47
C LEU A 70 -6.48 -9.32 4.00
N ILE A 71 -6.09 -8.30 4.74
CA ILE A 71 -4.95 -7.45 4.42
C ILE A 71 -3.87 -7.64 5.48
N SER A 72 -2.74 -8.23 5.09
CA SER A 72 -1.63 -8.40 6.03
C SER A 72 -0.98 -7.06 6.36
N LEU A 73 -0.58 -6.89 7.62
CA LEU A 73 0.21 -5.75 8.07
C LEU A 73 1.69 -6.07 7.91
N GLY A 74 2.34 -5.41 6.97
CA GLY A 74 3.76 -5.56 6.73
C GLY A 74 4.61 -4.80 7.74
N LYS A 75 5.91 -5.07 7.70
CA LYS A 75 6.94 -4.28 8.37
C LYS A 75 8.02 -3.94 7.37
N TRP A 76 8.47 -2.69 7.41
CA TRP A 76 9.70 -2.33 6.72
C TRP A 76 10.88 -2.92 7.49
N ILE A 77 11.57 -3.89 6.92
CA ILE A 77 12.76 -4.49 7.52
C ILE A 77 13.98 -3.85 6.87
N GLN A 78 14.74 -3.08 7.64
CA GLN A 78 16.05 -2.61 7.21
C GLN A 78 17.07 -3.74 7.32
N GLY A 79 17.73 -4.08 6.24
CA GLY A 79 18.91 -4.93 6.26
C GLY A 79 18.90 -6.03 5.19
N ASN A 80 20.04 -6.19 4.55
CA ASN A 80 20.46 -7.30 3.71
C ASN A 80 19.73 -7.57 2.38
N GLY A 81 18.86 -6.74 1.92
CA GLY A 81 18.33 -6.77 0.54
C GLY A 81 17.46 -7.97 0.18
N LYS A 82 17.06 -8.82 1.12
CA LYS A 82 16.36 -10.05 0.78
C LYS A 82 14.85 -10.03 0.97
N ASP A 83 14.29 -9.26 1.91
CA ASP A 83 12.87 -9.43 2.27
C ASP A 83 12.15 -8.16 2.68
N GLN A 84 12.59 -7.06 2.16
CA GLN A 84 11.97 -5.77 2.41
C GLN A 84 10.61 -5.79 1.75
N ASN A 85 9.56 -6.08 2.46
CA ASN A 85 8.23 -5.79 1.98
C ASN A 85 7.42 -6.88 1.27
N LYS A 86 7.50 -8.10 1.72
CA LYS A 86 6.63 -9.18 1.20
C LYS A 86 5.24 -9.22 1.82
N ALA A 87 4.97 -8.39 2.81
CA ALA A 87 3.74 -8.51 3.58
C ALA A 87 2.93 -7.22 3.54
N GLY A 88 2.01 -7.12 2.64
CA GLY A 88 0.88 -6.22 2.67
C GLY A 88 1.16 -4.73 2.97
N VAL A 89 0.25 -4.11 3.70
CA VAL A 89 0.32 -2.69 4.08
C VAL A 89 1.36 -2.47 5.16
N ASN A 90 2.34 -1.60 4.92
CA ASN A 90 3.47 -1.40 5.82
C ASN A 90 3.73 0.05 6.25
N GLY A 91 2.88 0.95 5.87
CA GLY A 91 3.00 2.37 6.14
C GLY A 91 1.73 3.01 6.67
N LYS A 92 1.80 4.30 6.87
CA LYS A 92 0.69 5.17 7.26
C LYS A 92 0.66 6.39 6.35
N LEU A 93 -0.49 7.02 6.22
CA LEU A 93 -0.61 8.29 5.53
C LEU A 93 -0.44 9.44 6.52
N TYR A 94 0.30 10.44 6.13
CA TYR A 94 0.50 11.65 6.93
C TYR A 94 -0.47 12.74 6.49
N ALA A 95 -0.70 13.72 7.37
CA ALA A 95 -1.55 14.88 7.10
C ALA A 95 -1.00 15.71 5.93
N GLN A 96 -1.57 15.52 4.74
CA GLN A 96 -1.17 16.19 3.50
C GLN A 96 -2.16 15.93 2.36
N ASP A 97 -1.91 16.51 1.21
CA ASP A 97 -2.52 16.08 -0.04
C ASP A 97 -1.99 14.70 -0.41
N ILE A 98 -2.90 13.77 -0.70
CA ILE A 98 -2.59 12.38 -1.00
C ILE A 98 -2.58 12.18 -2.50
N THR A 99 -1.46 11.69 -2.99
CA THR A 99 -1.19 11.39 -4.39
C THR A 99 -1.02 9.89 -4.59
N GLU A 100 -0.87 9.45 -5.84
CA GLU A 100 -0.54 8.06 -6.15
C GLU A 100 0.77 7.61 -5.46
N ALA A 101 1.76 8.49 -5.35
CA ALA A 101 3.01 8.19 -4.67
C ALA A 101 2.81 7.87 -3.19
N ASP A 102 1.88 8.56 -2.52
CA ASP A 102 1.55 8.30 -1.11
C ASP A 102 0.85 6.96 -0.95
N ILE A 103 -0.08 6.63 -1.85
CA ILE A 103 -0.72 5.31 -1.89
C ILE A 103 0.32 4.21 -2.11
N CYS A 104 1.30 4.43 -2.99
CA CYS A 104 2.42 3.53 -3.19
C CYS A 104 3.18 3.23 -1.90
N THR A 105 3.31 4.19 -0.98
CA THR A 105 4.03 3.99 0.28
C THR A 105 3.32 3.04 1.23
N ILE A 106 1.99 2.98 1.18
CA ILE A 106 1.19 2.10 2.04
C ILE A 106 0.88 0.76 1.38
N LEU A 107 0.99 0.64 0.05
CA LEU A 107 0.71 -0.57 -0.71
C LEU A 107 1.92 -1.01 -1.59
N PRO A 108 3.10 -1.19 -1.01
CA PRO A 108 4.32 -1.33 -1.79
C PRO A 108 4.47 -2.65 -2.56
N THR A 109 3.80 -3.72 -2.13
CA THR A 109 3.92 -5.05 -2.74
C THR A 109 2.98 -5.26 -3.93
N SER A 110 2.07 -4.34 -4.18
CA SER A 110 0.99 -4.52 -5.16
C SER A 110 0.79 -3.31 -6.08
N TRP A 111 1.80 -2.51 -6.29
CA TRP A 111 1.67 -1.29 -7.09
C TRP A 111 0.94 -1.49 -8.40
N TYR A 112 1.43 -2.41 -9.18
CA TYR A 112 0.87 -2.75 -10.50
C TYR A 112 0.46 -4.21 -10.56
N GLY A 113 0.45 -4.90 -9.43
CA GLY A 113 -0.07 -6.25 -9.30
C GLY A 113 -1.58 -6.25 -9.26
N THR A 114 -2.17 -7.33 -9.75
CA THR A 114 -3.60 -7.55 -9.68
C THR A 114 -4.02 -8.04 -8.31
N ILE A 115 -5.24 -7.65 -7.90
CA ILE A 115 -5.84 -8.10 -6.64
C ILE A 115 -6.07 -9.61 -6.73
N GLN A 116 -5.58 -10.33 -5.74
CA GLN A 116 -5.83 -11.76 -5.61
C GLN A 116 -7.07 -12.00 -4.78
N THR A 117 -7.83 -13.03 -5.13
CA THR A 117 -9.02 -13.46 -4.39
C THR A 117 -8.95 -14.95 -4.07
N ALA A 118 -9.65 -15.36 -3.02
CA ALA A 118 -9.79 -16.77 -2.63
C ALA A 118 -11.21 -17.06 -2.15
N GLU A 119 -11.64 -18.29 -2.30
CA GLU A 119 -12.84 -18.81 -1.64
C GLU A 119 -12.46 -19.46 -0.31
N LEU A 120 -12.91 -18.87 0.81
CA LEU A 120 -12.57 -19.32 2.15
C LEU A 120 -13.84 -19.48 2.99
N THR A 121 -13.86 -20.49 3.88
CA THR A 121 -14.92 -20.58 4.88
C THR A 121 -14.75 -19.54 5.98
N GLY A 122 -15.83 -19.15 6.65
CA GLY A 122 -15.73 -18.22 7.78
C GLY A 122 -14.79 -18.73 8.87
N LYS A 123 -14.74 -20.06 9.06
CA LYS A 123 -13.80 -20.69 9.98
C LYS A 123 -12.33 -20.49 9.54
N ASP A 124 -12.05 -20.67 8.24
CA ASP A 124 -10.69 -20.49 7.72
C ASP A 124 -10.24 -19.03 7.80
N ILE A 125 -11.15 -18.08 7.52
CA ILE A 125 -10.89 -16.65 7.65
C ILE A 125 -10.52 -16.31 9.11
N LYS A 126 -11.31 -16.77 10.08
CA LYS A 126 -11.05 -16.55 11.51
C LYS A 126 -9.70 -17.14 11.91
N LYS A 127 -9.40 -18.36 11.45
CA LYS A 127 -8.13 -19.03 11.71
C LYS A 127 -6.95 -18.25 11.13
N LEU A 128 -7.06 -17.74 9.90
CA LEU A 128 -6.02 -16.90 9.30
C LEU A 128 -5.79 -15.61 10.10
N CYS A 129 -6.84 -15.00 10.63
CA CYS A 129 -6.72 -13.84 11.51
C CYS A 129 -5.98 -14.16 12.82
N GLU A 130 -6.16 -15.37 13.38
CA GLU A 130 -5.47 -15.82 14.58
C GLU A 130 -4.00 -16.18 14.30
N ASP A 131 -3.74 -16.92 13.23
CA ASP A 131 -2.41 -17.43 12.90
C ASP A 131 -1.52 -16.36 12.24
N GLY A 132 -2.11 -15.42 11.50
CA GLY A 132 -1.42 -14.43 10.69
C GLY A 132 -0.82 -15.02 9.40
N TYR A 133 -0.29 -14.13 8.55
CA TYR A 133 0.42 -14.48 7.32
C TYR A 133 1.87 -14.89 7.61
N ASN A 134 2.22 -16.09 7.27
CA ASN A 134 3.60 -16.59 7.35
C ASN A 134 4.29 -16.39 5.99
N ALA A 135 5.08 -15.33 5.88
CA ALA A 135 5.79 -15.04 4.64
C ALA A 135 6.92 -16.06 4.42
N ALA A 136 6.78 -16.91 3.41
CA ALA A 136 7.72 -18.00 3.12
C ALA A 136 9.18 -17.52 3.04
N GLY A 137 10.06 -18.20 3.75
CA GLY A 137 11.49 -17.92 3.77
C GLY A 137 11.93 -16.75 4.63
N THR A 138 11.02 -16.05 5.32
CA THR A 138 11.37 -14.93 6.20
C THR A 138 11.45 -15.33 7.67
N GLY A 139 10.74 -16.39 8.07
CA GLY A 139 10.55 -16.77 9.47
C GLY A 139 9.69 -15.78 10.28
N ASN A 140 9.01 -14.85 9.61
CA ASN A 140 8.17 -13.84 10.23
C ASN A 140 6.69 -14.12 9.96
N THR A 141 5.87 -13.84 10.97
CA THR A 141 4.42 -13.86 10.88
C THR A 141 3.89 -12.45 10.95
N TYR A 142 2.97 -12.12 10.08
CA TYR A 142 2.35 -10.80 9.96
C TYR A 142 0.85 -10.89 10.25
N PRO A 143 0.30 -10.04 11.13
CA PRO A 143 -1.13 -10.08 11.43
C PRO A 143 -1.95 -9.65 10.21
N TYR A 144 -3.14 -10.23 10.07
CA TYR A 144 -4.14 -9.76 9.14
C TYR A 144 -5.06 -8.72 9.78
N VAL A 145 -5.46 -7.74 8.99
CA VAL A 145 -6.62 -6.92 9.23
C VAL A 145 -7.76 -7.51 8.41
N LEU A 146 -8.81 -7.95 9.09
CA LEU A 146 -10.04 -8.40 8.47
C LEU A 146 -10.92 -7.18 8.21
N VAL A 147 -11.40 -7.07 6.99
CA VAL A 147 -12.41 -6.10 6.57
C VAL A 147 -13.62 -6.88 6.06
N ASN A 148 -14.77 -6.66 6.68
CA ASN A 148 -16.03 -7.30 6.30
C ASN A 148 -17.21 -6.46 6.80
N ASP A 149 -18.31 -6.48 6.05
CA ASP A 149 -19.52 -5.74 6.39
C ASP A 149 -20.54 -6.59 7.19
N LYS A 150 -20.29 -7.90 7.29
CA LYS A 150 -21.23 -8.87 7.90
C LYS A 150 -20.48 -9.85 8.78
N GLU A 151 -21.15 -10.36 9.79
CA GLU A 151 -20.62 -11.44 10.62
C GLU A 151 -20.32 -12.68 9.78
N LEU A 152 -19.17 -13.31 10.03
CA LEU A 152 -18.74 -14.52 9.33
C LEU A 152 -19.25 -15.78 10.04
N GLU A 153 -20.01 -16.58 9.30
CA GLU A 153 -20.51 -17.89 9.72
C GLU A 153 -19.49 -18.98 9.37
N ASP A 154 -19.10 -19.81 10.32
CA ASP A 154 -18.00 -20.79 10.19
C ASP A 154 -18.13 -21.71 8.97
N GLY A 155 -19.33 -22.19 8.69
CA GLY A 155 -19.58 -23.15 7.60
C GLY A 155 -19.90 -22.53 6.25
N LYS A 156 -19.95 -21.21 6.16
CA LYS A 156 -20.28 -20.51 4.92
C LYS A 156 -19.02 -20.11 4.18
N THR A 157 -19.04 -20.25 2.87
CA THR A 157 -17.95 -19.82 1.97
C THR A 157 -18.14 -18.37 1.56
N TYR A 158 -17.05 -17.62 1.51
CA TYR A 158 -16.97 -16.21 1.16
C TYR A 158 -15.92 -16.02 0.07
N GLN A 159 -16.18 -15.10 -0.85
CA GLN A 159 -15.19 -14.55 -1.74
C GLN A 159 -14.36 -13.52 -0.96
N VAL A 160 -13.07 -13.72 -0.86
CA VAL A 160 -12.17 -12.89 -0.06
C VAL A 160 -11.11 -12.24 -0.94
N ALA A 161 -10.99 -10.92 -0.92
CA ALA A 161 -9.84 -10.24 -1.48
C ALA A 161 -8.67 -10.37 -0.49
N ILE A 162 -7.49 -10.76 -0.97
CA ILE A 162 -6.38 -11.08 -0.08
C ILE A 162 -5.09 -10.38 -0.48
N CYS A 163 -4.41 -9.79 0.50
CA CYS A 163 -3.08 -9.22 0.35
C CYS A 163 -2.13 -9.88 1.34
N GLY A 164 -1.16 -10.63 0.81
CA GLY A 164 -0.35 -11.56 1.57
C GLY A 164 -1.10 -12.87 1.79
N ALA A 165 -0.64 -13.96 1.19
CA ALA A 165 -1.27 -15.26 1.34
C ALA A 165 -0.21 -16.36 1.45
N ASP A 166 -0.48 -17.33 2.31
CA ASP A 166 0.33 -18.53 2.45
C ASP A 166 0.20 -19.41 1.20
N GLU A 167 1.23 -20.20 0.92
CA GLU A 167 1.28 -21.12 -0.23
C GLU A 167 0.13 -22.15 -0.26
N ASN A 168 -0.53 -22.37 0.87
CA ASN A 168 -1.65 -23.30 0.99
C ASN A 168 -2.99 -22.72 0.55
N ILE A 169 -3.06 -21.43 0.25
CA ILE A 169 -4.27 -20.76 -0.19
C ILE A 169 -4.30 -20.74 -1.72
N THR A 170 -5.34 -21.32 -2.32
CA THR A 170 -5.54 -21.22 -3.76
C THR A 170 -6.03 -19.82 -4.11
N LEU A 171 -5.20 -19.10 -4.85
CA LEU A 171 -5.49 -17.74 -5.28
C LEU A 171 -6.02 -17.69 -6.70
N ASN A 172 -6.99 -16.80 -6.93
CA ASN A 172 -7.50 -16.43 -8.23
C ASN A 172 -7.12 -14.99 -8.54
N ASP A 173 -6.57 -14.75 -9.71
CA ASP A 173 -6.26 -13.41 -10.18
C ASP A 173 -7.54 -12.71 -10.64
N SER A 174 -7.84 -11.56 -10.06
CA SER A 174 -9.02 -10.77 -10.43
C SER A 174 -8.87 -10.02 -11.76
N GLY A 175 -7.66 -9.86 -12.27
CA GLY A 175 -7.32 -8.99 -13.40
C GLY A 175 -7.42 -7.49 -13.10
N ILE A 176 -7.75 -7.09 -11.87
CA ILE A 176 -7.90 -5.68 -11.46
C ILE A 176 -6.62 -5.23 -10.77
N VAL A 177 -6.04 -4.13 -11.24
CA VAL A 177 -4.82 -3.56 -10.65
C VAL A 177 -5.14 -2.95 -9.28
N GLY A 178 -4.40 -3.37 -8.25
CA GLY A 178 -4.65 -2.93 -6.87
C GLY A 178 -4.48 -1.43 -6.67
N MET A 179 -3.53 -0.79 -7.37
CA MET A 179 -3.34 0.66 -7.34
C MET A 179 -4.56 1.40 -7.90
N ASP A 180 -5.11 0.95 -9.03
CA ASP A 180 -6.26 1.59 -9.64
C ASP A 180 -7.48 1.49 -8.72
N ALA A 181 -7.71 0.32 -8.12
CA ALA A 181 -8.78 0.13 -7.14
C ALA A 181 -8.61 1.07 -5.93
N ALA A 182 -7.38 1.23 -5.42
CA ALA A 182 -7.12 2.12 -4.30
C ALA A 182 -7.35 3.60 -4.67
N LYS A 183 -6.87 4.04 -5.82
CA LYS A 183 -7.10 5.41 -6.34
C LYS A 183 -8.59 5.70 -6.48
N ASP A 184 -9.33 4.82 -7.12
CA ASP A 184 -10.76 4.95 -7.33
C ASP A 184 -11.53 5.04 -6.00
N TYR A 185 -11.12 4.24 -5.02
CA TYR A 185 -11.75 4.26 -3.70
C TYR A 185 -11.43 5.53 -2.93
N PHE A 186 -10.16 5.96 -2.90
CA PHE A 186 -9.72 7.15 -2.16
C PHE A 186 -10.28 8.44 -2.76
N SER A 187 -10.47 8.50 -4.08
CA SER A 187 -11.06 9.66 -4.76
C SER A 187 -12.50 9.97 -4.35
N LYS A 188 -13.18 9.04 -3.68
CA LYS A 188 -14.55 9.26 -3.15
C LYS A 188 -14.57 10.18 -1.94
N PHE A 189 -13.43 10.38 -1.28
CA PHE A 189 -13.29 11.23 -0.11
C PHE A 189 -12.71 12.58 -0.52
N LYS A 190 -13.43 13.66 -0.24
CA LYS A 190 -12.88 15.02 -0.38
C LYS A 190 -11.77 15.24 0.66
N THR A 191 -11.98 14.75 1.86
CA THR A 191 -11.03 14.74 2.96
C THR A 191 -11.19 13.39 3.67
N LEU A 192 -10.10 12.68 3.84
CA LEU A 192 -10.05 11.38 4.49
C LEU A 192 -9.63 11.54 5.95
N SER A 193 -10.28 10.82 6.85
CA SER A 193 -9.98 10.81 8.28
C SER A 193 -10.02 9.39 8.87
N GLU A 194 -9.45 9.21 10.07
CA GLU A 194 -9.57 7.95 10.82
C GLU A 194 -11.04 7.58 11.09
N ALA A 195 -11.94 8.55 11.11
CA ALA A 195 -13.37 8.29 11.33
C ALA A 195 -14.04 7.60 10.12
N ASP A 196 -13.52 7.80 8.91
CA ASP A 196 -14.05 7.21 7.68
C ASP A 196 -13.69 5.73 7.53
N VAL A 197 -12.79 5.25 8.40
CA VAL A 197 -12.23 3.90 8.33
C VAL A 197 -12.94 2.91 9.26
N LYS A 198 -13.80 3.39 10.13
CA LYS A 198 -14.51 2.58 11.15
C LYS A 198 -15.53 1.63 10.53
#